data_21f9c3e27bb11f8bde5a96de2c578bf4
#
_entry.id   21f9c3e27bb11f8bde5a96de2c578bf4
#
_cell.length_a   1.000
_cell.length_b   1.000
_cell.length_c   1.000
_cell.angle_alpha   90.00
_cell.angle_beta   90.00
_cell.angle_gamma   90.00
#
_symmetry.space_group_name_H-M   'P 1'
#
loop_
_entity.id
_entity.type
_entity.pdbx_description
1 polymer ?
#
loop_
_entity_poly.entity_id
_entity_poly.type
_entity_poly.pdbx_seq_one_letter_code
_entity_poly.pdbx_strand_id
1 'polypeptide(L)'
;MAVNELSFAQSAAILTELYEQATGQTASIAVVDSGSFTTVAQAVLKTGYDTVINAISQVLSKTIFSIRPYNAKFNGIFVDEKRWGNITRKINFIDGDIEDDDREPLADGGSVDPWVINKPKILQTNFYGFTKYQRHVTIFRDQLDVAFTNADEFARFISGVMRNISDQLEQIKEAEARNTLINFITGKAAGDSGNVINVLQEYYNETGVTLTPATMYADTYYVPFMKWLYSFVNGLTQKLAERSIKYHINVTGKEVMRHTPAADLKAYMSARAMNAIDSIGLPSIFGADRLKMIDFEPVVYWQNIEDAEKVYATPTVLQSDGTLDKKSATTVSNIVGVLFDREALGITRKNEWSASTPLNPRGGYTNIFWHFTMAMWNDFTENGVVLIADTVTP
;
A
#
# COMPACT_ATOMS: atom_id res chain seq x y z
N MET A 1 18.22 -9.35 20.54
CA MET A 1 17.28 -10.06 19.66
C MET A 1 18.03 -11.23 19.07
N ALA A 2 17.56 -12.45 19.29
CA ALA A 2 18.17 -13.63 18.69
C ALA A 2 18.02 -13.51 17.17
N VAL A 3 19.11 -13.58 16.43
CA VAL A 3 19.10 -13.73 14.98
C VAL A 3 18.37 -15.05 14.73
N ASN A 4 17.22 -15.03 14.06
CA ASN A 4 16.55 -16.23 13.60
C ASN A 4 17.43 -16.85 12.50
N GLU A 5 18.39 -17.67 12.91
CA GLU A 5 19.15 -18.52 11.99
C GLU A 5 18.22 -19.63 11.47
N LEU A 6 18.41 -20.00 10.22
CA LEU A 6 17.69 -21.14 9.65
C LEU A 6 17.96 -22.39 10.47
N SER A 7 16.93 -23.15 10.77
CA SER A 7 17.10 -24.46 11.41
C SER A 7 17.80 -25.44 10.45
N PHE A 8 18.40 -26.49 11.00
CA PHE A 8 19.02 -27.56 10.19
C PHE A 8 18.04 -28.10 9.13
N ALA A 9 16.79 -28.35 9.51
CA ALA A 9 15.77 -28.85 8.59
C ALA A 9 15.49 -27.89 7.43
N GLN A 10 15.47 -26.58 7.70
CA GLN A 10 15.28 -25.55 6.66
C GLN A 10 16.51 -25.48 5.74
N SER A 11 17.72 -25.52 6.31
CA SER A 11 18.97 -25.54 5.54
C SER A 11 19.08 -26.79 4.66
N ALA A 12 18.68 -27.94 5.18
CA ALA A 12 18.62 -29.21 4.46
C ALA A 12 17.61 -29.15 3.29
N ALA A 13 16.44 -28.58 3.52
CA ALA A 13 15.42 -28.41 2.47
C ALA A 13 15.92 -27.49 1.35
N ILE A 14 16.53 -26.34 1.69
CA ILE A 14 17.12 -25.43 0.73
C ILE A 14 18.25 -26.08 -0.06
N LEU A 15 19.13 -26.84 0.60
CA LEU A 15 20.22 -27.55 -0.06
C LEU A 15 19.70 -28.63 -1.03
N THR A 16 18.65 -29.35 -0.64
CA THR A 16 18.01 -30.34 -1.49
C THR A 16 17.43 -29.70 -2.75
N GLU A 17 16.73 -28.57 -2.60
CA GLU A 17 16.19 -27.82 -3.74
C GLU A 17 17.31 -27.25 -4.62
N LEU A 18 18.41 -26.77 -4.01
CA LEU A 18 19.60 -26.34 -4.75
C LEU A 18 20.21 -27.49 -5.57
N TYR A 19 20.28 -28.69 -4.99
CA TYR A 19 20.76 -29.88 -5.71
C TYR A 19 19.88 -30.18 -6.92
N GLU A 20 18.57 -30.20 -6.75
CA GLU A 20 17.62 -30.44 -7.84
C GLU A 20 17.72 -29.40 -8.94
N GLN A 21 17.83 -28.12 -8.58
CA GLN A 21 18.00 -27.03 -9.54
C GLN A 21 19.35 -27.08 -10.27
N ALA A 22 20.42 -27.47 -9.57
CA ALA A 22 21.76 -27.53 -10.16
C ALA A 22 22.00 -28.78 -11.03
N THR A 23 21.40 -29.91 -10.69
CA THR A 23 21.63 -31.19 -11.38
C THR A 23 20.49 -31.62 -12.30
N GLY A 24 19.30 -31.05 -12.13
CA GLY A 24 18.07 -31.50 -12.78
C GLY A 24 17.56 -32.87 -12.30
N GLN A 25 18.09 -33.39 -11.20
CA GLN A 25 17.76 -34.71 -10.64
C GLN A 25 17.37 -34.58 -9.17
N THR A 26 16.42 -35.40 -8.73
CA THR A 26 16.07 -35.49 -7.30
C THR A 26 17.24 -36.03 -6.50
N ALA A 27 17.51 -35.45 -5.33
CA ALA A 27 18.62 -35.88 -4.46
C ALA A 27 18.45 -37.36 -4.06
N SER A 28 19.43 -38.18 -4.40
CA SER A 28 19.42 -39.60 -4.07
C SER A 28 19.71 -39.87 -2.58
N ILE A 29 20.26 -38.87 -1.86
CA ILE A 29 20.60 -38.95 -0.44
C ILE A 29 19.75 -37.94 0.31
N ALA A 30 18.95 -38.40 1.26
CA ALA A 30 18.20 -37.52 2.15
C ALA A 30 19.18 -36.82 3.09
N VAL A 31 19.05 -35.49 3.20
CA VAL A 31 19.87 -34.64 4.10
C VAL A 31 19.29 -34.73 5.52
N VAL A 32 19.79 -35.67 6.30
CA VAL A 32 19.28 -35.93 7.67
C VAL A 32 20.26 -35.54 8.77
N ASP A 33 21.54 -35.44 8.45
CA ASP A 33 22.63 -35.12 9.37
C ASP A 33 23.72 -34.26 8.69
N SER A 34 24.74 -33.86 9.48
CA SER A 34 25.86 -33.06 8.98
C SER A 34 26.70 -33.78 7.93
N GLY A 35 26.80 -35.10 7.97
CA GLY A 35 27.54 -35.90 7.01
C GLY A 35 26.86 -35.96 5.66
N SER A 36 25.56 -36.24 5.64
CA SER A 36 24.73 -36.23 4.45
C SER A 36 24.63 -34.82 3.86
N PHE A 37 24.55 -33.79 4.71
CA PHE A 37 24.60 -32.38 4.28
C PHE A 37 25.87 -32.07 3.48
N THR A 38 27.05 -32.39 4.05
CA THR A 38 28.35 -32.16 3.42
C THR A 38 28.49 -32.89 2.08
N THR A 39 27.99 -34.13 2.03
CA THR A 39 28.03 -34.97 0.82
C THR A 39 27.20 -34.33 -0.31
N VAL A 40 25.98 -33.92 -0.02
CA VAL A 40 25.09 -33.23 -1.02
C VAL A 40 25.67 -31.88 -1.39
N ALA A 41 26.18 -31.10 -0.42
CA ALA A 41 26.81 -29.80 -0.68
C ALA A 41 28.01 -29.90 -1.62
N GLN A 42 28.87 -30.90 -1.42
CA GLN A 42 30.01 -31.17 -2.33
C GLN A 42 29.54 -31.62 -3.74
N ALA A 43 28.45 -32.37 -3.83
CA ALA A 43 27.89 -32.75 -5.11
C ALA A 43 27.34 -31.53 -5.88
N VAL A 44 26.70 -30.58 -5.17
CA VAL A 44 26.25 -29.29 -5.75
C VAL A 44 27.45 -28.50 -6.26
N LEU A 45 28.50 -28.32 -5.46
CA LEU A 45 29.70 -27.57 -5.87
C LEU A 45 30.41 -28.18 -7.10
N LYS A 46 30.36 -29.49 -7.27
CA LYS A 46 30.93 -30.18 -8.44
C LYS A 46 30.22 -29.88 -9.76
N THR A 47 29.00 -29.37 -9.73
CA THR A 47 28.27 -28.97 -10.96
C THR A 47 28.84 -27.70 -11.62
N GLY A 48 29.71 -27.00 -10.91
CA GLY A 48 30.33 -25.75 -11.35
C GLY A 48 29.72 -24.51 -10.72
N TYR A 49 30.53 -23.49 -10.48
CA TYR A 49 30.11 -22.27 -9.76
C TYR A 49 28.96 -21.52 -10.43
N ASP A 50 28.96 -21.39 -11.76
CA ASP A 50 27.90 -20.70 -12.48
C ASP A 50 26.54 -21.41 -12.30
N THR A 51 26.55 -22.75 -12.32
CA THR A 51 25.35 -23.56 -12.09
C THR A 51 24.84 -23.38 -10.66
N VAL A 52 25.75 -23.40 -9.66
CA VAL A 52 25.41 -23.20 -8.26
C VAL A 52 24.82 -21.80 -8.02
N ILE A 53 25.42 -20.76 -8.58
CA ILE A 53 24.93 -19.39 -8.46
C ILE A 53 23.55 -19.23 -9.12
N ASN A 54 23.35 -19.81 -10.30
CA ASN A 54 22.05 -19.79 -10.94
C ASN A 54 20.97 -20.50 -10.11
N ALA A 55 21.31 -21.67 -9.55
CA ALA A 55 20.41 -22.39 -8.66
C ALA A 55 20.12 -21.58 -7.37
N ILE A 56 21.12 -20.98 -6.74
CA ILE A 56 20.94 -20.08 -5.59
C ILE A 56 20.01 -18.92 -5.95
N SER A 57 20.23 -18.26 -7.10
CA SER A 57 19.38 -17.16 -7.55
C SER A 57 17.91 -17.58 -7.69
N GLN A 58 17.64 -18.75 -8.25
CA GLN A 58 16.28 -19.28 -8.43
C GLN A 58 15.63 -19.66 -7.11
N VAL A 59 16.36 -20.32 -6.22
CA VAL A 59 15.86 -20.71 -4.90
C VAL A 59 15.62 -19.50 -4.02
N LEU A 60 16.52 -18.52 -4.01
CA LEU A 60 16.35 -17.27 -3.28
C LEU A 60 15.15 -16.47 -3.79
N SER A 61 14.93 -16.41 -5.10
CA SER A 61 13.78 -15.76 -5.70
C SER A 61 12.45 -16.32 -5.18
N LYS A 62 12.37 -17.64 -5.01
CA LYS A 62 11.18 -18.31 -4.46
C LYS A 62 11.04 -18.15 -2.94
N THR A 63 12.12 -18.03 -2.21
CA THR A 63 12.17 -18.08 -0.74
C THR A 63 12.05 -16.69 -0.10
N ILE A 64 12.40 -15.62 -0.80
CA ILE A 64 12.32 -14.23 -0.29
C ILE A 64 10.93 -13.90 0.26
N PHE A 65 9.87 -14.45 -0.32
CA PHE A 65 8.50 -14.21 0.12
C PHE A 65 8.10 -14.93 1.42
N SER A 66 8.87 -15.89 1.87
CA SER A 66 8.57 -16.67 3.09
C SER A 66 9.21 -16.12 4.37
N ILE A 67 10.28 -15.33 4.26
CA ILE A 67 11.01 -14.75 5.41
C ILE A 67 10.78 -13.23 5.38
N ARG A 68 9.98 -12.72 6.32
CA ARG A 68 9.67 -11.30 6.46
C ARG A 68 10.07 -10.81 7.85
N PRO A 69 11.33 -10.42 8.07
CA PRO A 69 11.77 -9.86 9.35
C PRO A 69 11.19 -8.47 9.62
N TYR A 70 10.88 -7.71 8.56
CA TYR A 70 10.21 -6.42 8.63
C TYR A 70 8.95 -6.45 7.76
N ASN A 71 7.84 -6.00 8.30
CA ASN A 71 6.60 -5.82 7.54
C ASN A 71 6.45 -4.35 7.17
N ALA A 72 6.36 -4.07 5.89
CA ALA A 72 6.07 -2.74 5.39
C ALA A 72 4.75 -2.23 5.99
N LYS A 73 4.74 -0.97 6.39
CA LYS A 73 3.49 -0.29 6.75
C LYS A 73 2.67 -0.01 5.50
N PHE A 74 1.40 0.32 5.69
CA PHE A 74 0.48 0.60 4.58
C PHE A 74 0.22 -0.59 3.64
N ASN A 75 0.27 -1.82 4.16
CA ASN A 75 -0.03 -3.02 3.37
C ASN A 75 -1.45 -3.01 2.77
N GLY A 76 -2.37 -2.28 3.37
CA GLY A 76 -3.73 -2.09 2.86
C GLY A 76 -3.83 -1.38 1.50
N ILE A 77 -2.74 -0.74 1.04
CA ILE A 77 -2.65 -0.06 -0.25
C ILE A 77 -2.24 -1.03 -1.38
N PHE A 78 -1.62 -2.16 -1.05
CA PHE A 78 -1.22 -3.14 -2.05
C PHE A 78 -2.40 -3.95 -2.54
N VAL A 79 -2.53 -4.01 -3.87
CA VAL A 79 -3.57 -4.78 -4.58
C VAL A 79 -2.92 -5.98 -5.26
N ASP A 80 -3.71 -7.02 -5.54
CA ASP A 80 -3.26 -8.25 -6.15
C ASP A 80 -2.44 -8.04 -7.42
N GLU A 81 -1.48 -8.94 -7.66
CA GLU A 81 -0.56 -8.87 -8.79
C GLU A 81 -1.30 -8.95 -10.14
N LYS A 82 -0.99 -8.00 -11.01
CA LYS A 82 -1.41 -8.03 -12.42
C LYS A 82 -0.21 -8.39 -13.30
N ARG A 83 -0.14 -9.63 -13.74
CA ARG A 83 0.97 -10.12 -14.57
C ARG A 83 1.05 -9.47 -15.96
N TRP A 84 -0.07 -9.03 -16.54
CA TRP A 84 -0.16 -8.60 -17.92
C TRP A 84 -0.78 -7.20 -18.07
N GLY A 85 -0.27 -6.44 -19.04
CA GLY A 85 -0.79 -5.13 -19.41
C GLY A 85 -0.04 -3.94 -18.76
N ASN A 86 0.07 -2.83 -19.49
CA ASN A 86 0.70 -1.59 -19.04
C ASN A 86 -0.32 -0.57 -18.53
N ILE A 87 -1.60 -0.86 -18.71
CA ILE A 87 -2.71 0.05 -18.42
C ILE A 87 -3.64 -0.65 -17.45
N THR A 88 -3.93 0.00 -16.33
CA THR A 88 -5.05 -0.37 -15.47
C THR A 88 -6.24 0.46 -15.93
N ARG A 89 -7.31 -0.20 -16.36
CA ARG A 89 -8.54 0.45 -16.82
C ARG A 89 -9.63 0.28 -15.78
N LYS A 90 -10.27 1.38 -15.42
CA LYS A 90 -11.46 1.40 -14.58
C LYS A 90 -12.62 1.95 -15.38
N ILE A 91 -13.74 1.26 -15.38
CA ILE A 91 -14.96 1.65 -16.10
C ILE A 91 -16.07 1.79 -15.06
N ASN A 92 -16.63 2.97 -14.96
CA ASN A 92 -17.78 3.26 -14.12
C ASN A 92 -18.98 3.52 -15.02
N PHE A 93 -20.10 2.90 -14.71
CA PHE A 93 -21.38 3.24 -15.30
C PHE A 93 -21.96 4.43 -14.52
N ILE A 94 -22.45 5.40 -15.26
CA ILE A 94 -23.12 6.56 -14.69
C ILE A 94 -24.60 6.22 -14.65
N ASP A 95 -25.20 6.36 -13.49
CA ASP A 95 -26.63 6.11 -13.31
C ASP A 95 -27.43 7.06 -14.22
N GLY A 96 -28.41 6.53 -14.90
CA GLY A 96 -29.40 7.33 -15.63
C GLY A 96 -30.45 7.88 -14.69
N ASP A 97 -31.04 8.99 -15.05
CA ASP A 97 -32.19 9.52 -14.34
C ASP A 97 -33.36 8.52 -14.47
N ILE A 98 -34.12 8.36 -13.40
CA ILE A 98 -35.40 7.66 -13.43
C ILE A 98 -36.42 8.70 -13.86
N GLU A 99 -37.08 8.45 -14.96
CA GLU A 99 -38.14 9.30 -15.49
C GLU A 99 -39.50 8.77 -15.01
N ASP A 100 -40.49 9.66 -14.95
CA ASP A 100 -41.86 9.27 -14.64
C ASP A 100 -42.41 8.37 -15.75
N ASP A 101 -43.37 7.52 -15.41
CA ASP A 101 -43.96 6.60 -16.38
C ASP A 101 -44.87 7.38 -17.36
N ASP A 102 -44.50 7.37 -18.65
CA ASP A 102 -45.24 8.04 -19.71
C ASP A 102 -46.69 7.59 -19.87
N ARG A 103 -47.07 6.45 -19.26
CA ARG A 103 -48.46 5.92 -19.35
C ARG A 103 -49.47 6.75 -18.58
N GLU A 104 -49.06 7.34 -17.45
CA GLU A 104 -50.02 8.08 -16.60
C GLU A 104 -50.58 9.38 -17.29
N PRO A 105 -49.73 10.21 -17.96
CA PRO A 105 -50.23 11.41 -18.63
C PRO A 105 -50.81 11.17 -20.03
N LEU A 106 -50.79 9.92 -20.57
CA LEU A 106 -51.32 9.63 -21.88
C LEU A 106 -52.83 9.84 -21.96
N ALA A 107 -53.27 10.79 -22.72
CA ALA A 107 -54.70 11.02 -23.07
C ALA A 107 -55.14 10.11 -24.23
N ASP A 108 -56.44 9.94 -24.39
CA ASP A 108 -56.98 9.19 -25.51
C ASP A 108 -56.56 9.84 -26.86
N GLY A 109 -55.99 8.98 -27.74
CA GLY A 109 -55.38 9.43 -29.01
C GLY A 109 -53.91 9.94 -28.90
N GLY A 110 -53.32 9.97 -27.68
CA GLY A 110 -51.88 10.25 -27.48
C GLY A 110 -51.02 9.05 -27.80
N SER A 111 -49.77 9.30 -28.12
CA SER A 111 -48.75 8.24 -28.32
C SER A 111 -47.40 8.70 -27.82
N VAL A 112 -46.56 7.76 -27.40
CA VAL A 112 -45.16 7.95 -27.00
C VAL A 112 -44.27 7.27 -28.04
N ASP A 113 -43.17 7.94 -28.41
CA ASP A 113 -42.18 7.37 -29.34
C ASP A 113 -41.37 6.24 -28.69
N PRO A 114 -41.57 4.97 -29.07
CA PRO A 114 -40.86 3.84 -28.49
C PRO A 114 -39.43 3.68 -29.05
N TRP A 115 -39.00 4.52 -30.00
CA TRP A 115 -37.73 4.38 -30.72
C TRP A 115 -36.64 5.33 -30.23
N VAL A 116 -36.86 6.04 -29.14
CA VAL A 116 -35.86 6.91 -28.54
C VAL A 116 -34.68 6.08 -28.01
N ILE A 117 -33.46 6.42 -28.47
CA ILE A 117 -32.25 5.71 -28.09
C ILE A 117 -31.59 6.36 -26.88
N ASN A 118 -31.63 5.72 -25.74
CA ASN A 118 -30.95 6.15 -24.54
C ASN A 118 -29.64 5.36 -24.39
N LYS A 119 -28.51 5.98 -24.67
CA LYS A 119 -27.20 5.35 -24.53
C LYS A 119 -26.69 5.47 -23.09
N PRO A 120 -26.23 4.37 -22.46
CA PRO A 120 -25.65 4.45 -21.14
C PRO A 120 -24.39 5.35 -21.15
N LYS A 121 -24.29 6.24 -20.19
CA LYS A 121 -23.10 7.07 -19.98
C LYS A 121 -22.06 6.27 -19.20
N ILE A 122 -20.81 6.38 -19.61
CA ILE A 122 -19.69 5.72 -18.92
C ILE A 122 -18.57 6.71 -18.63
N LEU A 123 -17.92 6.52 -17.47
CA LEU A 123 -16.67 7.18 -17.15
C LEU A 123 -15.56 6.13 -17.17
N GLN A 124 -14.62 6.27 -18.10
CA GLN A 124 -13.45 5.40 -18.18
C GLN A 124 -12.21 6.13 -17.70
N THR A 125 -11.57 5.61 -16.68
CA THR A 125 -10.28 6.10 -16.18
C THR A 125 -9.20 5.10 -16.53
N ASN A 126 -8.09 5.58 -17.12
CA ASN A 126 -6.95 4.77 -17.47
C ASN A 126 -5.73 5.23 -16.67
N PHE A 127 -5.10 4.30 -15.93
CA PHE A 127 -3.88 4.55 -15.19
C PHE A 127 -2.70 3.97 -15.96
N TYR A 128 -1.71 4.82 -16.25
CA TYR A 128 -0.53 4.48 -17.01
C TYR A 128 0.71 4.58 -16.15
N GLY A 129 1.71 3.80 -16.51
CA GLY A 129 3.02 3.91 -15.92
C GLY A 129 3.33 2.80 -14.93
N PHE A 130 4.61 2.55 -14.85
CA PHE A 130 5.20 1.64 -13.89
C PHE A 130 6.65 2.05 -13.64
N THR A 131 7.13 1.82 -12.44
CA THR A 131 8.52 2.05 -12.06
C THR A 131 9.22 0.70 -11.97
N LYS A 132 10.39 0.63 -12.60
CA LYS A 132 11.25 -0.55 -12.57
C LYS A 132 12.33 -0.35 -11.53
N TYR A 133 12.49 -1.34 -10.69
CA TYR A 133 13.54 -1.38 -9.67
C TYR A 133 14.44 -2.57 -9.91
N GLN A 134 15.69 -2.43 -9.54
CA GLN A 134 16.60 -3.56 -9.48
C GLN A 134 17.41 -3.51 -8.17
N ARG A 135 17.75 -4.67 -7.69
CA ARG A 135 18.68 -4.88 -6.60
C ARG A 135 19.72 -5.88 -7.04
N HIS A 136 20.98 -5.68 -6.65
CA HIS A 136 22.02 -6.65 -6.91
C HIS A 136 22.78 -7.01 -5.63
N VAL A 137 23.29 -8.22 -5.59
CA VAL A 137 24.19 -8.72 -4.55
C VAL A 137 25.36 -9.38 -5.24
N THR A 138 26.55 -9.09 -4.78
CA THR A 138 27.79 -9.73 -5.25
C THR A 138 28.16 -10.87 -4.30
N ILE A 139 28.42 -12.02 -4.86
CA ILE A 139 28.86 -13.21 -4.12
C ILE A 139 30.24 -13.58 -4.62
N PHE A 140 31.19 -13.69 -3.71
CA PHE A 140 32.53 -14.14 -4.02
C PHE A 140 32.61 -15.68 -3.94
N ARG A 141 33.46 -16.25 -4.77
CA ARG A 141 33.70 -17.71 -4.82
C ARG A 141 34.10 -18.25 -3.44
N ASP A 142 35.03 -17.56 -2.78
CA ASP A 142 35.53 -17.99 -1.46
C ASP A 142 34.43 -18.03 -0.39
N GLN A 143 33.40 -17.16 -0.51
CA GLN A 143 32.24 -17.18 0.40
C GLN A 143 31.40 -18.42 0.19
N LEU A 144 31.23 -18.87 -1.07
CA LEU A 144 30.53 -20.12 -1.36
C LEU A 144 31.28 -21.33 -0.85
N ASP A 145 32.60 -21.38 -1.07
CA ASP A 145 33.43 -22.48 -0.60
C ASP A 145 33.30 -22.63 0.91
N VAL A 146 33.33 -21.54 1.68
CA VAL A 146 33.13 -21.54 3.12
C VAL A 146 31.70 -21.92 3.50
N ALA A 147 30.70 -21.34 2.83
CA ALA A 147 29.28 -21.59 3.13
C ALA A 147 28.88 -23.07 2.96
N PHE A 148 29.45 -23.75 1.98
CA PHE A 148 29.16 -25.16 1.74
C PHE A 148 30.01 -26.14 2.58
N THR A 149 30.81 -25.64 3.51
CA THR A 149 31.63 -26.50 4.41
C THR A 149 30.75 -27.25 5.39
N ASN A 150 29.74 -26.62 5.98
CA ASN A 150 28.81 -27.26 6.92
C ASN A 150 27.44 -26.54 6.92
N ALA A 151 26.46 -27.18 7.55
CA ALA A 151 25.07 -26.68 7.58
C ALA A 151 24.91 -25.33 8.28
N ASP A 152 25.69 -25.07 9.32
CA ASP A 152 25.58 -23.81 10.09
C ASP A 152 26.13 -22.62 9.28
N GLU A 153 27.29 -22.78 8.62
CA GLU A 153 27.85 -21.75 7.76
C GLU A 153 26.92 -21.48 6.53
N PHE A 154 26.36 -22.54 5.95
CA PHE A 154 25.38 -22.42 4.89
C PHE A 154 24.12 -21.66 5.37
N ALA A 155 23.59 -22.01 6.55
CA ALA A 155 22.45 -21.34 7.14
C ALA A 155 22.71 -19.83 7.35
N ARG A 156 23.88 -19.47 7.86
CA ARG A 156 24.31 -18.07 8.05
C ARG A 156 24.44 -17.32 6.75
N PHE A 157 25.06 -17.93 5.74
CA PHE A 157 25.22 -17.34 4.42
C PHE A 157 23.86 -17.05 3.77
N ILE A 158 23.01 -18.07 3.67
CA ILE A 158 21.68 -17.93 3.05
C ILE A 158 20.83 -16.93 3.83
N SER A 159 20.77 -17.04 5.16
CA SER A 159 20.02 -16.12 6.02
C SER A 159 20.50 -14.67 5.87
N GLY A 160 21.81 -14.46 5.77
CA GLY A 160 22.41 -13.14 5.60
C GLY A 160 22.02 -12.50 4.26
N VAL A 161 22.13 -13.26 3.16
CA VAL A 161 21.77 -12.77 1.82
C VAL A 161 20.27 -12.49 1.73
N MET A 162 19.42 -13.43 2.21
CA MET A 162 17.96 -13.31 2.17
C MET A 162 17.47 -12.14 3.00
N ARG A 163 17.98 -11.98 4.23
CA ARG A 163 17.60 -10.88 5.12
C ARG A 163 17.89 -9.53 4.49
N ASN A 164 19.08 -9.35 3.93
CA ASN A 164 19.46 -8.09 3.30
C ASN A 164 18.52 -7.74 2.14
N ILE A 165 18.17 -8.71 1.29
CA ILE A 165 17.29 -8.50 0.14
C ILE A 165 15.86 -8.23 0.60
N SER A 166 15.35 -9.03 1.56
CA SER A 166 14.00 -8.89 2.09
C SER A 166 13.79 -7.53 2.77
N ASP A 167 14.69 -7.12 3.65
CA ASP A 167 14.60 -5.84 4.36
C ASP A 167 14.57 -4.66 3.39
N GLN A 168 15.39 -4.69 2.36
CA GLN A 168 15.42 -3.63 1.35
C GLN A 168 14.18 -3.62 0.46
N LEU A 169 13.65 -4.79 0.11
CA LEU A 169 12.40 -4.90 -0.65
C LEU A 169 11.23 -4.31 0.14
N GLU A 170 11.13 -4.64 1.44
CA GLU A 170 10.09 -4.09 2.31
C GLU A 170 10.25 -2.57 2.52
N GLN A 171 11.48 -2.05 2.62
CA GLN A 171 11.75 -0.61 2.67
C GLN A 171 11.29 0.12 1.41
N ILE A 172 11.55 -0.43 0.22
CA ILE A 172 11.08 0.17 -1.04
C ILE A 172 9.56 0.11 -1.13
N LYS A 173 8.94 -1.00 -0.73
CA LYS A 173 7.48 -1.10 -0.67
C LYS A 173 6.87 -0.04 0.23
N GLU A 174 7.41 0.14 1.43
CA GLU A 174 6.94 1.19 2.35
C GLU A 174 7.14 2.58 1.77
N ALA A 175 8.31 2.87 1.17
CA ALA A 175 8.59 4.15 0.56
C ALA A 175 7.58 4.48 -0.56
N GLU A 176 7.28 3.51 -1.44
CA GLU A 176 6.32 3.70 -2.53
C GLU A 176 4.87 3.80 -2.03
N ALA A 177 4.50 3.04 -1.01
CA ALA A 177 3.18 3.16 -0.38
C ALA A 177 3.01 4.55 0.23
N ARG A 178 4.04 5.04 0.90
CA ARG A 178 4.07 6.37 1.50
C ARG A 178 4.01 7.45 0.44
N ASN A 179 4.79 7.34 -0.64
CA ASN A 179 4.75 8.27 -1.77
C ASN A 179 3.37 8.32 -2.44
N THR A 180 2.73 7.18 -2.63
CA THR A 180 1.38 7.11 -3.22
C THR A 180 0.36 7.81 -2.32
N LEU A 181 0.44 7.57 -1.01
CA LEU A 181 -0.42 8.22 -0.03
C LEU A 181 -0.18 9.74 0.06
N ILE A 182 1.09 10.18 0.04
CA ILE A 182 1.47 11.60 0.04
C ILE A 182 0.90 12.31 -1.20
N ASN A 183 1.04 11.70 -2.38
CA ASN A 183 0.45 12.23 -3.60
C ASN A 183 -1.07 12.31 -3.53
N PHE A 184 -1.72 11.35 -2.89
CA PHE A 184 -3.17 11.39 -2.66
C PHE A 184 -3.55 12.55 -1.73
N ILE A 185 -2.89 12.70 -0.58
CA ILE A 185 -3.14 13.78 0.39
C ILE A 185 -2.95 15.15 -0.25
N THR A 186 -1.80 15.36 -0.90
CA THR A 186 -1.50 16.66 -1.54
C THR A 186 -2.39 16.90 -2.76
N GLY A 187 -2.79 15.84 -3.48
CA GLY A 187 -3.73 15.92 -4.58
C GLY A 187 -5.15 16.33 -4.14
N LYS A 188 -5.64 15.79 -3.02
CA LYS A 188 -6.92 16.23 -2.44
C LYS A 188 -6.84 17.69 -1.97
N ALA A 189 -5.70 18.13 -1.43
CA ALA A 189 -5.52 19.53 -0.99
C ALA A 189 -5.35 20.52 -2.16
N ALA A 190 -4.70 20.10 -3.24
CA ALA A 190 -4.46 20.95 -4.40
C ALA A 190 -5.61 20.93 -5.44
N GLY A 191 -6.47 19.92 -5.35
CA GLY A 191 -7.65 19.77 -6.17
C GLY A 191 -8.84 20.56 -5.62
N ASP A 192 -10.02 20.02 -5.84
CA ASP A 192 -11.25 20.61 -5.30
C ASP A 192 -11.28 20.45 -3.76
N SER A 193 -11.25 21.58 -3.07
CA SER A 193 -10.97 21.69 -1.64
C SER A 193 -12.00 21.07 -0.68
N GLY A 194 -13.13 20.60 -1.19
CA GLY A 194 -14.21 20.01 -0.36
C GLY A 194 -13.85 18.70 0.32
N ASN A 195 -12.69 18.11 0.01
CA ASN A 195 -12.24 16.83 0.53
C ASN A 195 -11.16 16.93 1.62
N VAL A 196 -10.79 18.17 2.00
CA VAL A 196 -9.92 18.45 3.15
C VAL A 196 -10.76 19.08 4.25
N ILE A 197 -10.86 18.40 5.38
CA ILE A 197 -11.67 18.84 6.51
C ILE A 197 -10.76 19.32 7.64
N ASN A 198 -10.90 20.58 8.02
CA ASN A 198 -10.26 21.10 9.23
C ASN A 198 -11.09 20.72 10.45
N VAL A 199 -10.62 19.73 11.20
CA VAL A 199 -11.33 19.21 12.40
C VAL A 199 -11.47 20.27 13.51
N LEU A 200 -10.55 21.24 13.58
CA LEU A 200 -10.68 22.33 14.57
C LEU A 200 -11.78 23.31 14.17
N GLN A 201 -11.95 23.56 12.88
CA GLN A 201 -13.06 24.40 12.39
C GLN A 201 -14.42 23.72 12.61
N GLU A 202 -14.52 22.41 12.36
CA GLU A 202 -15.76 21.67 12.62
C GLU A 202 -16.10 21.64 14.10
N TYR A 203 -15.08 21.47 14.96
CA TYR A 203 -15.26 21.56 16.41
C TYR A 203 -15.75 22.95 16.86
N TYR A 204 -15.17 24.01 16.28
CA TYR A 204 -15.60 25.37 16.55
C TYR A 204 -17.03 25.61 16.10
N ASN A 205 -17.40 25.14 14.92
CA ASN A 205 -18.76 25.30 14.37
C ASN A 205 -19.82 24.66 15.27
N GLU A 206 -19.49 23.56 15.94
CA GLU A 206 -20.42 22.85 16.84
C GLU A 206 -20.41 23.38 18.27
N THR A 207 -19.26 23.82 18.79
CA THR A 207 -19.08 24.12 20.23
C THR A 207 -18.81 25.58 20.52
N GLY A 208 -18.44 26.39 19.53
CA GLY A 208 -17.99 27.77 19.71
C GLY A 208 -16.57 27.88 20.33
N VAL A 209 -15.86 26.78 20.56
CA VAL A 209 -14.55 26.79 21.20
C VAL A 209 -13.44 26.85 20.16
N THR A 210 -12.64 27.91 20.19
CA THR A 210 -11.48 28.06 19.30
C THR A 210 -10.29 27.29 19.83
N LEU A 211 -9.80 26.35 19.05
CA LEU A 211 -8.58 25.57 19.31
C LEU A 211 -7.52 25.85 18.26
N THR A 212 -6.28 25.53 18.61
CA THR A 212 -5.13 25.52 17.70
C THR A 212 -4.50 24.12 17.71
N PRO A 213 -3.67 23.77 16.74
CA PRO A 213 -2.95 22.47 16.73
C PRO A 213 -2.15 22.20 18.02
N ALA A 214 -1.69 23.26 18.68
CA ALA A 214 -0.97 23.14 19.96
C ALA A 214 -1.93 22.97 21.16
N THR A 215 -3.06 23.68 21.17
CA THR A 215 -3.97 23.69 22.33
C THR A 215 -4.97 22.53 22.33
N MET A 216 -5.19 21.85 21.19
CA MET A 216 -6.08 20.69 21.15
C MET A 216 -5.62 19.52 22.05
N TYR A 217 -4.33 19.48 22.41
CA TYR A 217 -3.77 18.51 23.36
C TYR A 217 -3.55 19.08 24.77
N ALA A 218 -3.99 20.30 25.07
CA ALA A 218 -3.89 20.88 26.41
C ALA A 218 -4.93 20.25 27.32
N ASP A 219 -4.58 20.05 28.60
CA ASP A 219 -5.38 19.35 29.61
C ASP A 219 -6.85 19.79 29.67
N THR A 220 -7.10 21.08 29.50
CA THR A 220 -8.46 21.65 29.54
C THR A 220 -9.34 21.19 28.38
N TYR A 221 -8.76 21.02 27.19
CA TYR A 221 -9.51 20.73 25.95
C TYR A 221 -9.32 19.31 25.44
N TYR A 222 -8.33 18.62 25.96
CA TYR A 222 -7.90 17.29 25.48
C TYR A 222 -9.05 16.28 25.50
N VAL A 223 -9.69 16.08 26.65
CA VAL A 223 -10.74 15.07 26.79
C VAL A 223 -11.99 15.40 25.95
N PRO A 224 -12.57 16.63 26.05
CA PRO A 224 -13.76 16.97 25.27
C PRO A 224 -13.48 16.93 23.76
N PHE A 225 -12.34 17.45 23.29
CA PHE A 225 -12.00 17.45 21.89
C PHE A 225 -11.80 16.02 21.33
N MET A 226 -11.08 15.14 22.04
CA MET A 226 -10.85 13.77 21.57
C MET A 226 -12.14 12.93 21.56
N LYS A 227 -13.05 13.14 22.51
CA LYS A 227 -14.39 12.51 22.47
C LYS A 227 -15.20 12.98 21.28
N TRP A 228 -15.15 14.27 21.00
CA TRP A 228 -15.82 14.85 19.84
C TRP A 228 -15.19 14.32 18.54
N LEU A 229 -13.85 14.34 18.43
CA LEU A 229 -13.13 13.85 17.26
C LEU A 229 -13.49 12.40 16.95
N TYR A 230 -13.55 11.55 17.96
CA TYR A 230 -13.99 10.17 17.82
C TYR A 230 -15.42 10.07 17.23
N SER A 231 -16.36 10.82 17.79
CA SER A 231 -17.75 10.86 17.32
C SER A 231 -17.85 11.41 15.89
N PHE A 232 -17.11 12.48 15.60
CA PHE A 232 -17.05 13.12 14.29
C PHE A 232 -16.54 12.16 13.21
N VAL A 233 -15.43 11.46 13.47
CA VAL A 233 -14.85 10.51 12.54
C VAL A 233 -15.80 9.34 12.28
N ASN A 234 -16.46 8.78 13.31
CA ASN A 234 -17.48 7.77 13.13
C ASN A 234 -18.66 8.26 12.28
N GLY A 235 -19.13 9.48 12.53
CA GLY A 235 -20.18 10.10 11.71
C GLY A 235 -19.73 10.30 10.26
N LEU A 236 -18.46 10.65 10.03
CA LEU A 236 -17.91 10.79 8.69
C LEU A 236 -17.85 9.46 7.95
N THR A 237 -17.48 8.36 8.64
CA THR A 237 -17.48 7.02 8.02
C THR A 237 -18.88 6.58 7.59
N GLN A 238 -19.90 6.90 8.37
CA GLN A 238 -21.29 6.66 8.00
C GLN A 238 -21.70 7.50 6.78
N LYS A 239 -21.29 8.78 6.73
CA LYS A 239 -21.54 9.64 5.57
C LYS A 239 -20.84 9.14 4.30
N LEU A 240 -19.64 8.55 4.41
CA LEU A 240 -18.95 7.94 3.29
C LEU A 240 -19.62 6.66 2.79
N ALA A 241 -20.35 5.94 3.66
CA ALA A 241 -21.11 4.75 3.29
C ALA A 241 -22.40 5.09 2.51
N GLU A 242 -22.90 6.32 2.62
CA GLU A 242 -24.06 6.79 1.85
C GLU A 242 -23.64 7.26 0.46
N ARG A 243 -24.54 7.08 -0.51
CA ARG A 243 -24.30 7.54 -1.90
C ARG A 243 -24.28 9.06 -1.97
N SER A 244 -23.16 9.61 -2.40
CA SER A 244 -23.01 11.07 -2.56
C SER A 244 -22.01 11.43 -3.66
N ILE A 245 -22.06 12.70 -4.09
CA ILE A 245 -21.09 13.30 -5.02
C ILE A 245 -20.05 14.14 -4.27
N LYS A 246 -20.03 14.12 -2.93
CA LYS A 246 -19.34 15.13 -2.12
C LYS A 246 -17.85 14.84 -1.90
N TYR A 247 -17.46 13.58 -1.69
CA TYR A 247 -16.14 13.23 -1.14
C TYR A 247 -15.13 12.80 -2.21
N HIS A 248 -15.37 13.15 -3.46
CA HIS A 248 -14.51 12.84 -4.61
C HIS A 248 -14.60 13.92 -5.67
N ILE A 249 -13.71 13.89 -6.65
CA ILE A 249 -13.74 14.81 -7.79
C ILE A 249 -14.74 14.29 -8.83
N ASN A 250 -15.66 15.14 -9.25
CA ASN A 250 -16.61 14.84 -10.29
C ASN A 250 -16.17 15.47 -11.61
N VAL A 251 -16.31 14.71 -12.70
CA VAL A 251 -16.12 15.23 -14.05
C VAL A 251 -17.46 15.79 -14.53
N THR A 252 -17.47 17.05 -14.96
CA THR A 252 -18.67 17.77 -15.39
C THR A 252 -19.43 16.99 -16.47
N GLY A 253 -20.71 16.77 -16.23
CA GLY A 253 -21.60 15.99 -17.11
C GLY A 253 -21.37 14.47 -17.05
N LYS A 254 -20.54 14.01 -16.12
CA LYS A 254 -20.28 12.60 -15.83
C LYS A 254 -20.12 12.39 -14.32
N GLU A 255 -21.00 13.00 -13.55
CA GLU A 255 -21.02 12.87 -12.11
C GLU A 255 -21.37 11.42 -11.72
N VAL A 256 -20.62 10.85 -10.80
CA VAL A 256 -20.82 9.48 -10.32
C VAL A 256 -21.11 9.52 -8.83
N MET A 257 -22.25 9.00 -8.42
CA MET A 257 -22.55 8.84 -7.00
C MET A 257 -21.72 7.72 -6.41
N ARG A 258 -20.86 8.04 -5.46
CA ARG A 258 -20.01 7.09 -4.75
C ARG A 258 -20.53 6.76 -3.36
N HIS A 259 -20.30 5.55 -2.95
CA HIS A 259 -20.46 5.09 -1.57
C HIS A 259 -19.31 4.15 -1.24
N THR A 260 -18.82 4.19 -0.01
CA THR A 260 -17.72 3.35 0.47
C THR A 260 -18.19 2.55 1.67
N PRO A 261 -18.53 1.25 1.49
CA PRO A 261 -18.87 0.38 2.61
C PRO A 261 -17.73 0.28 3.62
N ALA A 262 -18.05 0.06 4.89
CA ALA A 262 -17.05 -0.04 5.95
C ALA A 262 -15.95 -1.09 5.69
N ALA A 263 -16.27 -2.17 4.97
CA ALA A 263 -15.30 -3.21 4.60
C ALA A 263 -14.26 -2.74 3.56
N ASP A 264 -14.61 -1.75 2.74
CA ASP A 264 -13.77 -1.21 1.67
C ASP A 264 -13.10 0.11 2.08
N LEU A 265 -13.47 0.66 3.23
CA LEU A 265 -12.87 1.88 3.76
C LEU A 265 -11.51 1.57 4.38
N LYS A 266 -10.51 2.32 3.95
CA LYS A 266 -9.17 2.36 4.55
C LYS A 266 -9.02 3.66 5.31
N ALA A 267 -8.48 3.55 6.53
CA ALA A 267 -8.34 4.68 7.42
C ALA A 267 -6.96 4.67 8.09
N TYR A 268 -6.24 5.76 7.91
CA TYR A 268 -4.96 6.02 8.56
C TYR A 268 -5.08 7.24 9.46
N MET A 269 -4.59 7.13 10.68
CA MET A 269 -4.63 8.23 11.66
C MET A 269 -3.25 8.48 12.25
N SER A 270 -2.93 9.73 12.54
CA SER A 270 -1.72 10.09 13.30
C SER A 270 -1.68 9.29 14.60
N ALA A 271 -0.55 8.62 14.84
CA ALA A 271 -0.36 7.82 16.05
C ALA A 271 -0.54 8.66 17.33
N ARG A 272 -0.22 9.96 17.26
CA ARG A 272 -0.43 10.89 18.37
C ARG A 272 -1.92 11.07 18.67
N ALA A 273 -2.74 11.30 17.65
CA ALA A 273 -4.18 11.47 17.84
C ALA A 273 -4.84 10.15 18.28
N MET A 274 -4.41 9.02 17.72
CA MET A 274 -4.93 7.71 18.07
C MET A 274 -4.61 7.34 19.53
N ASN A 275 -3.36 7.48 19.95
CA ASN A 275 -2.95 7.24 21.33
C ASN A 275 -3.66 8.20 22.30
N ALA A 276 -3.95 9.42 21.85
CA ALA A 276 -4.70 10.39 22.63
C ALA A 276 -6.14 9.92 22.89
N ILE A 277 -6.81 9.40 21.88
CA ILE A 277 -8.17 8.85 22.00
C ILE A 277 -8.16 7.61 22.92
N ASP A 278 -7.21 6.72 22.73
CA ASP A 278 -7.08 5.48 23.51
C ASP A 278 -6.81 5.77 25.01
N SER A 279 -6.03 6.82 25.31
CA SER A 279 -5.68 7.19 26.70
C SER A 279 -6.87 7.68 27.53
N ILE A 280 -7.97 8.12 26.89
CA ILE A 280 -9.16 8.63 27.59
C ILE A 280 -10.02 7.50 28.18
N GLY A 281 -9.68 6.24 27.90
CA GLY A 281 -10.40 5.08 28.44
C GLY A 281 -11.85 4.97 27.94
N LEU A 282 -12.16 5.55 26.78
CA LEU A 282 -13.47 5.43 26.14
C LEU A 282 -13.98 3.98 26.06
N PRO A 283 -13.14 2.97 25.78
CA PRO A 283 -13.56 1.57 25.78
C PRO A 283 -14.08 1.08 27.13
N SER A 284 -13.57 1.59 28.24
CA SER A 284 -13.99 1.18 29.59
C SER A 284 -15.34 1.75 30.02
N ILE A 285 -15.75 2.89 29.44
CA ILE A 285 -16.99 3.59 29.80
C ILE A 285 -18.20 3.05 29.01
N PHE A 286 -17.99 2.66 27.74
CA PHE A 286 -19.08 2.30 26.84
C PHE A 286 -19.15 0.81 26.48
N GLY A 287 -18.21 -0.02 26.93
CA GLY A 287 -18.09 -1.44 26.54
C GLY A 287 -17.38 -1.59 25.20
N ALA A 288 -16.34 -2.40 25.19
CA ALA A 288 -15.43 -2.60 24.04
C ALA A 288 -16.11 -3.02 22.72
N ASP A 289 -17.27 -3.70 22.81
CA ASP A 289 -17.99 -4.21 21.63
C ASP A 289 -18.83 -3.14 20.88
N ARG A 290 -19.14 -2.01 21.53
CA ARG A 290 -19.92 -0.93 20.89
C ARG A 290 -19.06 0.15 20.23
N LEU A 291 -17.76 0.14 20.49
CA LEU A 291 -16.80 1.17 20.09
C LEU A 291 -15.77 0.65 19.07
N LYS A 292 -16.12 -0.37 18.26
CA LYS A 292 -15.31 -0.66 17.08
C LYS A 292 -15.37 0.55 16.14
N MET A 293 -14.44 1.49 16.37
CA MET A 293 -13.95 2.30 15.28
C MET A 293 -13.50 1.36 14.18
N ILE A 294 -13.69 1.79 12.95
CA ILE A 294 -12.99 1.20 11.80
C ILE A 294 -11.54 1.01 12.20
N ASP A 295 -10.93 -0.11 11.82
CA ASP A 295 -9.53 -0.40 12.12
C ASP A 295 -8.64 0.69 11.49
N PHE A 296 -8.36 1.73 12.29
CA PHE A 296 -7.38 2.76 11.89
C PHE A 296 -5.98 2.21 12.04
N GLU A 297 -5.20 2.30 10.96
CA GLU A 297 -3.78 2.03 11.05
C GLU A 297 -3.05 3.26 11.60
N PRO A 298 -2.25 3.13 12.69
CA PRO A 298 -1.53 4.26 13.25
C PRO A 298 -0.33 4.64 12.38
N VAL A 299 -0.23 5.92 12.03
CA VAL A 299 0.87 6.50 11.27
C VAL A 299 1.74 7.33 12.20
N VAL A 300 2.99 6.92 12.41
CA VAL A 300 3.94 7.64 13.26
C VAL A 300 4.42 8.92 12.58
N TYR A 301 4.66 8.88 11.29
CA TYR A 301 5.01 10.03 10.46
C TYR A 301 4.50 9.81 9.02
N TRP A 302 4.05 10.89 8.38
CA TRP A 302 3.49 10.80 7.02
C TRP A 302 4.60 10.79 5.94
N GLN A 303 5.57 11.69 6.03
CA GLN A 303 6.67 11.80 5.06
C GLN A 303 8.04 11.74 5.72
N ASN A 304 8.29 12.58 6.72
CA ASN A 304 9.55 12.69 7.43
C ASN A 304 9.31 12.59 8.94
N ILE A 305 10.21 11.89 9.64
CA ILE A 305 10.13 11.72 11.09
C ILE A 305 10.34 13.03 11.86
N GLU A 306 11.08 13.97 11.28
CA GLU A 306 11.34 15.29 11.89
C GLU A 306 10.08 16.18 11.87
N ASP A 307 9.28 16.08 10.78
CA ASP A 307 8.02 16.78 10.59
C ASP A 307 6.89 15.77 10.41
N ALA A 308 6.58 15.05 11.46
CA ALA A 308 5.77 13.83 11.42
C ALA A 308 4.36 14.03 10.84
N GLU A 309 3.75 15.20 11.05
CA GLU A 309 2.36 15.51 10.66
C GLU A 309 2.28 16.35 9.36
N LYS A 310 3.37 16.43 8.59
CA LYS A 310 3.48 17.25 7.40
C LYS A 310 3.84 16.43 6.16
N VAL A 311 3.27 16.81 5.03
CA VAL A 311 3.61 16.28 3.71
C VAL A 311 3.81 17.38 2.70
N TYR A 312 4.67 17.09 1.71
CA TYR A 312 4.98 17.99 0.61
C TYR A 312 5.17 17.18 -0.66
N ALA A 313 4.42 17.52 -1.70
CA ALA A 313 4.58 16.95 -3.04
C ALA A 313 4.06 17.88 -4.14
N THR A 314 4.30 17.48 -5.38
CA THR A 314 3.80 18.15 -6.59
C THR A 314 2.81 17.21 -7.28
N PRO A 315 1.54 17.16 -6.84
CA PRO A 315 0.59 16.18 -7.34
C PRO A 315 0.12 16.53 -8.76
N THR A 316 -0.27 15.48 -9.49
CA THR A 316 -1.07 15.62 -10.71
C THR A 316 -2.51 15.25 -10.37
N VAL A 317 -3.44 16.18 -10.58
CA VAL A 317 -4.83 16.06 -10.15
C VAL A 317 -5.75 16.04 -11.36
N LEU A 318 -6.79 15.22 -11.31
CA LEU A 318 -7.88 15.26 -12.26
C LEU A 318 -8.71 16.53 -12.01
N GLN A 319 -8.94 17.30 -13.09
CA GLN A 319 -9.81 18.46 -13.03
C GLN A 319 -11.26 18.10 -13.35
N SER A 320 -12.20 18.98 -13.02
CA SER A 320 -13.62 18.80 -13.33
C SER A 320 -13.93 18.73 -14.82
N ASP A 321 -13.06 19.23 -15.69
CA ASP A 321 -13.17 19.10 -17.15
C ASP A 321 -12.68 17.74 -17.69
N GLY A 322 -12.17 16.87 -16.81
CA GLY A 322 -11.62 15.56 -17.16
C GLY A 322 -10.16 15.58 -17.60
N THR A 323 -9.49 16.74 -17.56
CA THR A 323 -8.06 16.87 -17.85
C THR A 323 -7.20 16.61 -16.61
N LEU A 324 -5.93 16.24 -16.84
CA LEU A 324 -4.95 16.11 -15.79
C LEU A 324 -4.11 17.38 -15.71
N ASP A 325 -4.04 17.96 -14.53
CA ASP A 325 -3.24 19.16 -14.25
C ASP A 325 -2.17 18.88 -13.21
N LYS A 326 -0.92 19.18 -13.55
CA LYS A 326 0.22 19.10 -12.63
C LYS A 326 0.24 20.37 -11.78
N LYS A 327 -0.19 20.24 -10.54
CA LYS A 327 -0.22 21.37 -9.59
C LYS A 327 1.18 21.83 -9.20
N SER A 328 1.27 23.03 -8.67
CA SER A 328 2.48 23.50 -7.98
C SER A 328 2.75 22.68 -6.71
N ALA A 329 3.94 22.83 -6.17
CA ALA A 329 4.30 22.19 -4.91
C ALA A 329 3.31 22.53 -3.79
N THR A 330 2.66 21.51 -3.26
CA THR A 330 1.60 21.63 -2.24
C THR A 330 2.09 21.05 -0.92
N THR A 331 1.94 21.83 0.14
CA THR A 331 2.26 21.40 1.50
C THR A 331 0.96 21.24 2.29
N VAL A 332 0.82 20.14 3.00
CA VAL A 332 -0.27 19.91 3.95
C VAL A 332 0.36 19.64 5.31
N SER A 333 -0.07 20.38 6.32
CA SER A 333 0.46 20.31 7.70
C SER A 333 -0.61 19.88 8.67
N ASN A 334 -0.18 19.41 9.85
CA ASN A 334 -1.04 18.99 10.95
C ASN A 334 -2.08 17.94 10.53
N ILE A 335 -1.63 16.94 9.78
CA ILE A 335 -2.49 15.86 9.30
C ILE A 335 -2.88 14.97 10.47
N VAL A 336 -4.16 14.93 10.76
CA VAL A 336 -4.77 14.09 11.81
C VAL A 336 -5.06 12.69 11.26
N GLY A 337 -5.62 12.60 10.05
CA GLY A 337 -5.95 11.32 9.45
C GLY A 337 -6.34 11.42 7.99
N VAL A 338 -6.43 10.27 7.36
CA VAL A 338 -6.89 10.12 5.96
C VAL A 338 -7.82 8.91 5.89
N LEU A 339 -8.99 9.13 5.32
CA LEU A 339 -9.97 8.08 5.05
C LEU A 339 -10.19 8.00 3.54
N PHE A 340 -10.17 6.82 2.97
CA PHE A 340 -10.36 6.66 1.53
C PHE A 340 -10.89 5.27 1.18
N ASP A 341 -11.54 5.18 0.03
CA ASP A 341 -11.95 3.93 -0.56
C ASP A 341 -10.74 3.11 -1.01
N ARG A 342 -10.76 1.79 -0.81
CA ARG A 342 -9.68 0.89 -1.23
C ARG A 342 -9.32 1.01 -2.71
N GLU A 343 -10.23 1.52 -3.54
CA GLU A 343 -10.00 1.75 -4.96
C GLU A 343 -9.46 3.15 -5.29
N ALA A 344 -9.43 4.07 -4.30
CA ALA A 344 -8.97 5.42 -4.49
C ALA A 344 -7.47 5.52 -4.76
N LEU A 345 -6.71 4.61 -4.18
CA LEU A 345 -5.27 4.53 -4.44
C LEU A 345 -4.79 3.09 -4.30
N GLY A 346 -3.72 2.75 -5.01
CA GLY A 346 -3.20 1.42 -4.92
C GLY A 346 -1.83 1.24 -5.58
N ILE A 347 -1.19 0.14 -5.20
CA ILE A 347 0.08 -0.32 -5.77
C ILE A 347 -0.09 -1.77 -6.18
N THR A 348 0.27 -2.09 -7.42
CA THR A 348 0.33 -3.46 -7.88
C THR A 348 1.75 -3.82 -8.29
N ARG A 349 2.17 -5.04 -7.97
CA ARG A 349 3.42 -5.61 -8.48
C ARG A 349 3.14 -6.27 -9.82
N LYS A 350 4.11 -6.19 -10.74
CA LYS A 350 3.99 -6.81 -12.06
C LYS A 350 4.88 -8.02 -12.16
N ASN A 351 6.08 -7.88 -12.60
CA ASN A 351 7.00 -8.96 -12.86
C ASN A 351 8.16 -8.93 -11.88
N GLU A 352 8.45 -10.08 -11.31
CA GLU A 352 9.66 -10.29 -10.54
C GLU A 352 10.46 -11.40 -11.24
N TRP A 353 11.72 -11.12 -11.50
CA TRP A 353 12.63 -12.10 -12.07
C TRP A 353 14.05 -11.83 -11.60
N SER A 354 14.85 -12.86 -11.54
CA SER A 354 16.26 -12.77 -11.17
C SER A 354 17.14 -13.32 -12.28
N ALA A 355 18.34 -12.77 -12.38
CA ALA A 355 19.39 -13.26 -13.26
C ALA A 355 20.74 -13.09 -12.58
N SER A 356 21.69 -13.96 -12.91
CA SER A 356 23.08 -13.87 -12.46
C SER A 356 24.03 -13.69 -13.63
N THR A 357 25.16 -13.04 -13.36
CA THR A 357 26.28 -13.00 -14.32
C THR A 357 27.09 -14.28 -14.22
N PRO A 358 27.80 -14.70 -15.29
CA PRO A 358 28.85 -15.68 -15.18
C PRO A 358 29.94 -15.22 -14.16
N LEU A 359 30.69 -16.18 -13.65
CA LEU A 359 31.82 -15.89 -12.76
C LEU A 359 32.80 -14.95 -13.44
N ASN A 360 33.10 -13.81 -12.82
CA ASN A 360 34.16 -12.94 -13.28
C ASN A 360 35.53 -13.60 -12.99
N PRO A 361 36.30 -14.00 -14.04
CA PRO A 361 37.51 -14.77 -13.82
C PRO A 361 38.63 -13.97 -13.18
N ARG A 362 38.60 -12.64 -13.28
CA ARG A 362 39.61 -11.75 -12.72
C ARG A 362 39.29 -11.36 -11.27
N GLY A 363 38.01 -11.24 -10.94
CA GLY A 363 37.57 -10.81 -9.61
C GLY A 363 37.08 -11.93 -8.71
N GLY A 364 36.87 -13.16 -9.24
CA GLY A 364 36.36 -14.30 -8.47
C GLY A 364 34.97 -14.10 -7.89
N TYR A 365 34.11 -13.29 -8.54
CA TYR A 365 32.76 -12.98 -8.05
C TYR A 365 31.69 -13.13 -9.13
N THR A 366 30.45 -13.25 -8.68
CA THR A 366 29.24 -13.26 -9.49
C THR A 366 28.24 -12.27 -8.91
N ASN A 367 27.54 -11.55 -9.78
CA ASN A 367 26.43 -10.67 -9.37
C ASN A 367 25.09 -11.35 -9.64
N ILE A 368 24.22 -11.32 -8.65
CA ILE A 368 22.83 -11.71 -8.78
C ILE A 368 21.99 -10.44 -8.79
N PHE A 369 21.12 -10.30 -9.81
CA PHE A 369 20.22 -9.16 -9.98
C PHE A 369 18.80 -9.63 -9.77
N TRP A 370 18.04 -8.89 -8.96
CA TRP A 370 16.59 -9.01 -8.82
C TRP A 370 15.94 -7.81 -9.46
N HIS A 371 14.99 -8.06 -10.34
CA HIS A 371 14.22 -7.04 -11.02
C HIS A 371 12.77 -7.15 -10.59
N PHE A 372 12.17 -6.01 -10.24
CA PHE A 372 10.76 -5.94 -9.92
C PHE A 372 10.15 -4.65 -10.44
N THR A 373 8.88 -4.70 -10.76
CA THR A 373 8.15 -3.61 -11.36
C THR A 373 6.91 -3.32 -10.54
N MET A 374 6.71 -2.04 -10.18
CA MET A 374 5.53 -1.58 -9.46
C MET A 374 4.78 -0.56 -10.30
N ALA A 375 3.45 -0.65 -10.30
CA ALA A 375 2.56 0.37 -10.85
C ALA A 375 1.77 0.97 -9.70
N MET A 376 1.76 2.31 -9.64
CA MET A 376 1.08 3.10 -8.61
C MET A 376 0.01 3.96 -9.27
N TRP A 377 -1.12 4.13 -8.58
CA TRP A 377 -2.18 5.02 -9.07
C TRP A 377 -2.89 5.72 -7.92
N ASN A 378 -3.42 6.91 -8.23
CA ASN A 378 -4.36 7.65 -7.40
C ASN A 378 -5.59 7.94 -8.25
N ASP A 379 -6.75 7.51 -7.79
CA ASP A 379 -8.05 7.81 -8.40
C ASP A 379 -8.81 8.81 -7.54
N PHE A 380 -8.79 10.06 -7.95
CA PHE A 380 -9.49 11.13 -7.25
C PHE A 380 -11.01 11.11 -7.49
N THR A 381 -11.50 10.25 -8.40
CA THR A 381 -12.93 10.03 -8.62
C THR A 381 -13.56 9.09 -7.60
N GLU A 382 -12.76 8.52 -6.69
CA GLU A 382 -13.22 7.73 -5.56
C GLU A 382 -13.25 8.53 -4.26
N ASN A 383 -14.09 8.08 -3.33
CA ASN A 383 -14.23 8.73 -2.03
C ASN A 383 -12.90 8.77 -1.29
N GLY A 384 -12.61 9.94 -0.73
CA GLY A 384 -11.46 10.10 0.14
C GLY A 384 -11.40 11.49 0.76
N VAL A 385 -11.09 11.54 2.04
CA VAL A 385 -11.07 12.73 2.87
C VAL A 385 -9.76 12.80 3.65
N VAL A 386 -9.19 13.99 3.71
CA VAL A 386 -8.03 14.32 4.52
C VAL A 386 -8.47 15.16 5.72
N LEU A 387 -8.14 14.71 6.91
CA LEU A 387 -8.41 15.42 8.16
C LEU A 387 -7.17 16.20 8.58
N ILE A 388 -7.28 17.50 8.75
CA ILE A 388 -6.20 18.37 9.22
C ILE A 388 -6.65 19.13 10.46
N ALA A 389 -5.69 19.52 11.28
CA ALA A 389 -5.91 20.45 12.37
C ALA A 389 -5.24 21.78 12.03
N ASP A 390 -5.98 22.73 11.50
CA ASP A 390 -5.47 24.04 11.10
C ASP A 390 -6.17 25.16 11.89
N THR A 391 -5.67 26.38 11.75
CA THR A 391 -6.24 27.56 12.40
C THR A 391 -7.72 27.70 12.10
N VAL A 392 -8.47 28.04 13.14
CA VAL A 392 -9.91 28.30 13.05
C VAL A 392 -10.13 29.73 12.53
N THR A 393 -11.05 29.85 11.58
CA THR A 393 -11.56 31.16 11.14
C THR A 393 -12.90 31.38 11.84
N PRO A 394 -12.97 32.29 12.83
CA PRO A 394 -14.19 32.56 13.60
C PRO A 394 -15.33 33.12 12.76
#